data_9ded6b872555e3474862257941cb2b3c
#
_entry.id   9ded6b872555e3474862257941cb2b3c
#
_cell.length_a   1.000
_cell.length_b   1.000
_cell.length_c   1.000
_cell.angle_alpha   90.00
_cell.angle_beta   90.00
_cell.angle_gamma   90.00
#
_symmetry.space_group_name_H-M   'P 1'
#
loop_
_entity.id
_entity.type
_entity.pdbx_description
1 polymer ?
#
loop_
_entity_poly.entity_id
_entity_poly.type
_entity_poly.pdbx_seq_one_letter_code
_entity_poly.pdbx_strand_id
1 'polypeptide(L)'
;RTPAIDEPRLRRCQTLAALLALVITSKRAYSDTYVRRTRARDVQLRTEMLRAFLPPRTLGTRRGVSTAVLEPAYELGGDAFDHSLTRDTLHAVILDAMGHDLASGLTASVAMAGARSARRNGADLAELTENVERALVTWLPERFCTAIFATLDLSTGVFSWANCAHPAPLLIRRQRLVEAALERTPELPLGLDGVVADTTPRAVHRVTLEPGDQVLLYTDGVTEAHDSEGRMFGLERFADFVIRAASADEPAPETLRRLIHDIHEHQRGTFTDDATIMLLEWTPGGAVRGHL
;
A
#
# COMPACT_ATOMS: atom_id res chain seq x y z
N ARG A 1 -8.68 35.23 19.99
CA ARG A 1 -7.49 34.39 20.30
C ARG A 1 -8.00 33.13 20.95
N THR A 2 -7.89 32.01 20.27
CA THR A 2 -8.19 30.70 20.86
C THR A 2 -7.15 30.41 21.94
N PRO A 3 -7.54 30.06 23.17
CA PRO A 3 -6.57 29.77 24.23
C PRO A 3 -5.72 28.57 23.83
N ALA A 4 -4.41 28.67 23.96
CA ALA A 4 -3.50 27.56 23.73
C ALA A 4 -3.85 26.40 24.67
N ILE A 5 -3.93 25.20 24.12
CA ILE A 5 -4.18 23.98 24.91
C ILE A 5 -2.90 23.70 25.72
N ASP A 6 -3.01 23.64 27.04
CA ASP A 6 -1.89 23.29 27.91
C ASP A 6 -1.54 21.79 27.79
N GLU A 7 -0.31 21.44 28.10
CA GLU A 7 0.23 20.08 28.04
C GLU A 7 -0.64 19.02 28.77
N PRO A 8 -1.15 19.29 30.01
CA PRO A 8 -2.03 18.34 30.67
C PRO A 8 -3.37 18.11 29.97
N ARG A 9 -3.95 19.15 29.38
CA ARG A 9 -5.18 19.00 28.56
C ARG A 9 -4.95 18.24 27.29
N LEU A 10 -3.82 18.49 26.62
CA LEU A 10 -3.43 17.76 25.42
C LEU A 10 -3.30 16.26 25.71
N ARG A 11 -2.60 15.87 26.79
CA ARG A 11 -2.47 14.46 27.20
C ARG A 11 -3.82 13.82 27.52
N ARG A 12 -4.72 14.54 28.19
CA ARG A 12 -6.08 14.03 28.44
C ARG A 12 -6.86 13.81 27.16
N CYS A 13 -6.79 14.73 26.19
CA CYS A 13 -7.41 14.56 24.87
C CYS A 13 -6.83 13.36 24.12
N GLN A 14 -5.51 13.18 24.13
CA GLN A 14 -4.85 12.02 23.52
C GLN A 14 -5.29 10.69 24.16
N THR A 15 -5.36 10.64 25.50
CA THR A 15 -5.85 9.45 26.21
C THR A 15 -7.30 9.14 25.87
N LEU A 16 -8.18 10.16 25.85
CA LEU A 16 -9.57 9.97 25.46
C LEU A 16 -9.71 9.53 24.00
N ALA A 17 -8.94 10.10 23.08
CA ALA A 17 -8.90 9.70 21.68
C ALA A 17 -8.46 8.24 21.53
N ALA A 18 -7.42 7.81 22.25
CA ALA A 18 -6.95 6.43 22.23
C ALA A 18 -8.00 5.46 22.76
N LEU A 19 -8.68 5.80 23.87
CA LEU A 19 -9.77 4.98 24.41
C LEU A 19 -10.96 4.89 23.45
N LEU A 20 -11.35 6.01 22.84
CA LEU A 20 -12.42 6.02 21.83
C LEU A 20 -12.04 5.19 20.61
N ALA A 21 -10.81 5.31 20.12
CA ALA A 21 -10.30 4.50 19.02
C ALA A 21 -10.37 3.00 19.34
N LEU A 22 -9.96 2.60 20.56
CA LEU A 22 -10.04 1.21 21.01
C LEU A 22 -11.49 0.71 21.06
N VAL A 23 -12.42 1.50 21.59
CA VAL A 23 -13.85 1.15 21.64
C VAL A 23 -14.43 1.02 20.22
N ILE A 24 -14.14 1.97 19.33
CA ILE A 24 -14.62 1.95 17.94
C ILE A 24 -14.07 0.70 17.23
N THR A 25 -12.78 0.42 17.36
CA THR A 25 -12.12 -0.75 16.74
C THR A 25 -12.72 -2.05 17.25
N SER A 26 -12.93 -2.16 18.55
CA SER A 26 -13.59 -3.32 19.17
C SER A 26 -15.03 -3.51 18.67
N LYS A 27 -15.81 -2.41 18.58
CA LYS A 27 -17.21 -2.48 18.11
C LYS A 27 -17.34 -2.78 16.61
N ARG A 28 -16.42 -2.34 15.80
CA ARG A 28 -16.38 -2.63 14.36
C ARG A 28 -16.27 -4.13 14.07
N ALA A 29 -15.65 -4.89 14.94
CA ALA A 29 -15.45 -6.33 14.77
C ALA A 29 -16.75 -7.16 14.81
N TYR A 30 -17.82 -6.64 15.42
CA TYR A 30 -19.08 -7.38 15.63
C TYR A 30 -20.36 -6.54 15.56
N SER A 31 -20.30 -5.28 15.15
CA SER A 31 -21.48 -4.42 15.07
C SER A 31 -21.59 -3.71 13.74
N ASP A 32 -22.63 -4.01 12.98
CA ASP A 32 -22.94 -3.35 11.72
C ASP A 32 -23.46 -1.91 11.90
N THR A 33 -23.82 -1.52 13.11
CA THR A 33 -24.44 -0.20 13.37
C THR A 33 -23.55 0.95 12.96
N TYR A 34 -22.24 0.87 13.26
CA TYR A 34 -21.27 1.87 12.86
C TYR A 34 -21.10 1.89 11.34
N VAL A 35 -20.90 0.71 10.76
CA VAL A 35 -20.70 0.55 9.31
C VAL A 35 -21.92 1.10 8.53
N ARG A 36 -23.13 0.74 8.94
CA ARG A 36 -24.38 1.24 8.32
C ARG A 36 -24.55 2.75 8.40
N ARG A 37 -24.09 3.39 9.48
CA ARG A 37 -24.21 4.84 9.67
C ARG A 37 -23.14 5.65 8.92
N THR A 38 -21.99 5.03 8.66
CA THR A 38 -20.88 5.69 7.97
C THR A 38 -20.87 5.45 6.46
N ARG A 39 -21.67 4.50 5.97
CA ARG A 39 -21.83 4.22 4.55
C ARG A 39 -22.72 5.28 3.90
N ALA A 40 -22.20 5.90 2.84
CA ALA A 40 -22.95 6.85 2.01
C ALA A 40 -23.69 6.17 0.87
N ARG A 41 -23.35 4.92 0.52
CA ARG A 41 -23.92 4.13 -0.59
C ARG A 41 -23.93 2.65 -0.25
N ASP A 42 -24.74 1.87 -0.98
CA ASP A 42 -24.69 0.40 -0.93
C ASP A 42 -23.32 -0.11 -1.40
N VAL A 43 -22.80 -1.12 -0.74
CA VAL A 43 -21.48 -1.69 -1.00
C VAL A 43 -21.67 -3.05 -1.67
N GLN A 44 -21.00 -3.26 -2.79
CA GLN A 44 -21.06 -4.52 -3.53
C GLN A 44 -20.25 -5.62 -2.83
N LEU A 45 -20.52 -6.88 -3.21
CA LEU A 45 -19.87 -8.07 -2.66
C LEU A 45 -18.35 -8.01 -2.77
N ARG A 46 -17.81 -7.61 -3.93
CA ARG A 46 -16.36 -7.49 -4.16
C ARG A 46 -15.69 -6.53 -3.16
N THR A 47 -16.34 -5.41 -2.88
CA THR A 47 -15.86 -4.41 -1.93
C THR A 47 -15.83 -4.95 -0.50
N GLU A 48 -16.83 -5.73 -0.10
CA GLU A 48 -16.84 -6.37 1.21
C GLU A 48 -15.73 -7.43 1.32
N MET A 49 -15.49 -8.21 0.26
CA MET A 49 -14.42 -9.20 0.24
C MET A 49 -13.07 -8.54 0.43
N LEU A 50 -12.73 -7.53 -0.37
CA LEU A 50 -11.45 -6.82 -0.27
C LEU A 50 -11.29 -6.10 1.06
N ARG A 51 -12.33 -5.42 1.55
CA ARG A 51 -12.30 -4.75 2.86
C ARG A 51 -12.03 -5.69 4.02
N ALA A 52 -12.45 -6.95 3.93
CA ALA A 52 -12.13 -7.95 4.94
C ALA A 52 -10.63 -8.27 5.00
N PHE A 53 -9.91 -8.05 3.90
CA PHE A 53 -8.46 -8.28 3.83
C PHE A 53 -7.64 -7.01 4.04
N LEU A 54 -8.16 -5.81 3.78
CA LEU A 54 -7.38 -4.59 3.91
C LEU A 54 -6.97 -4.33 5.37
N PRO A 55 -5.67 -4.10 5.61
CA PRO A 55 -5.14 -3.77 6.94
C PRO A 55 -5.46 -2.31 7.31
N PRO A 56 -5.13 -1.85 8.53
CA PRO A 56 -5.11 -0.43 8.86
C PRO A 56 -4.25 0.35 7.87
N ARG A 57 -4.63 1.60 7.57
CA ARG A 57 -3.90 2.43 6.59
C ARG A 57 -2.46 2.74 7.00
N THR A 58 -2.18 2.82 8.28
CA THR A 58 -0.84 3.14 8.81
C THR A 58 -0.43 2.12 9.84
N LEU A 59 0.80 1.67 9.74
CA LEU A 59 1.46 0.72 10.62
C LEU A 59 2.91 1.15 10.81
N GLY A 60 3.41 1.15 12.03
CA GLY A 60 4.80 1.56 12.22
C GLY A 60 5.33 1.40 13.64
N THR A 61 6.61 1.64 13.74
CA THR A 61 7.39 1.73 14.98
C THR A 61 8.24 3.00 14.94
N ARG A 62 9.06 3.21 15.97
CA ARG A 62 10.07 4.29 15.95
C ARG A 62 11.14 4.13 14.86
N ARG A 63 11.31 2.92 14.30
CA ARG A 63 12.35 2.60 13.30
C ARG A 63 11.85 2.60 11.87
N GLY A 64 10.56 2.65 11.65
CA GLY A 64 9.99 2.71 10.31
C GLY A 64 8.48 2.72 10.33
N VAL A 65 7.91 3.31 9.29
CA VAL A 65 6.47 3.48 9.10
C VAL A 65 6.09 3.01 7.70
N SER A 66 4.94 2.38 7.60
CA SER A 66 4.24 2.11 6.36
C SER A 66 2.88 2.77 6.39
N THR A 67 2.57 3.57 5.39
CA THR A 67 1.26 4.18 5.21
C THR A 67 0.76 3.88 3.81
N ALA A 68 -0.50 3.45 3.69
CA ALA A 68 -1.11 3.16 2.42
C ALA A 68 -2.50 3.79 2.29
N VAL A 69 -2.86 4.10 1.07
CA VAL A 69 -4.19 4.53 0.67
C VAL A 69 -4.60 3.77 -0.58
N LEU A 70 -5.85 3.35 -0.62
CA LEU A 70 -6.50 2.80 -1.79
C LEU A 70 -7.76 3.61 -2.01
N GLU A 71 -7.86 4.23 -3.18
CA GLU A 71 -9.03 4.99 -3.61
C GLU A 71 -9.64 4.28 -4.82
N PRO A 72 -10.85 3.76 -4.69
CA PRO A 72 -11.49 3.03 -5.75
C PRO A 72 -12.08 3.97 -6.81
N ALA A 73 -12.05 3.55 -8.08
CA ALA A 73 -12.66 4.27 -9.19
C ALA A 73 -14.17 4.43 -9.03
N TYR A 74 -14.88 3.32 -8.82
CA TYR A 74 -16.32 3.28 -8.58
C TYR A 74 -16.64 2.54 -7.30
N GLU A 75 -16.04 1.39 -7.15
CA GLU A 75 -16.05 0.50 -5.99
C GLU A 75 -14.72 -0.22 -6.00
N LEU A 76 -14.30 -0.81 -4.86
CA LEU A 76 -13.05 -1.57 -4.82
C LEU A 76 -13.02 -2.60 -5.96
N GLY A 77 -12.03 -2.49 -6.84
CA GLY A 77 -11.81 -3.33 -8.01
C GLY A 77 -10.78 -4.42 -7.77
N GLY A 78 -9.68 -4.39 -8.54
CA GLY A 78 -8.57 -5.35 -8.49
C GLY A 78 -7.45 -4.99 -7.54
N ASP A 79 -7.34 -3.73 -7.15
CA ASP A 79 -6.27 -3.24 -6.30
C ASP A 79 -6.38 -3.72 -4.85
N ALA A 80 -5.25 -4.09 -4.26
CA ALA A 80 -5.16 -4.33 -2.83
C ALA A 80 -3.76 -4.06 -2.30
N PHE A 81 -3.67 -3.82 -0.99
CA PHE A 81 -2.39 -3.74 -0.30
C PHE A 81 -2.42 -4.51 1.02
N ASP A 82 -1.26 -4.94 1.47
CA ASP A 82 -1.04 -5.47 2.81
C ASP A 82 0.26 -4.97 3.40
N HIS A 83 0.27 -4.78 4.69
CA HIS A 83 1.50 -4.60 5.43
C HIS A 83 1.40 -5.27 6.79
N SER A 84 2.52 -5.70 7.29
CA SER A 84 2.59 -6.23 8.65
C SER A 84 3.97 -6.00 9.24
N LEU A 85 4.01 -6.02 10.55
CA LEU A 85 5.21 -5.75 11.31
C LEU A 85 5.52 -6.95 12.20
N THR A 86 6.74 -7.43 12.13
CA THR A 86 7.34 -8.28 13.16
C THR A 86 8.22 -7.41 14.06
N ARG A 87 9.03 -8.01 14.92
CA ARG A 87 9.94 -7.26 15.79
C ARG A 87 10.87 -6.32 15.02
N ASP A 88 11.46 -6.83 13.92
CA ASP A 88 12.52 -6.14 13.19
C ASP A 88 12.28 -6.06 11.67
N THR A 89 11.18 -6.59 11.18
CA THR A 89 10.85 -6.61 9.74
C THR A 89 9.49 -6.02 9.48
N LEU A 90 9.45 -5.05 8.57
CA LEU A 90 8.23 -4.55 7.95
C LEU A 90 8.02 -5.30 6.63
N HIS A 91 6.88 -5.94 6.46
CA HIS A 91 6.43 -6.56 5.22
C HIS A 91 5.45 -5.62 4.52
N ALA A 92 5.56 -5.50 3.22
CA ALA A 92 4.66 -4.71 2.39
C ALA A 92 4.28 -5.49 1.13
N VAL A 93 3.03 -5.36 0.72
CA VAL A 93 2.48 -5.91 -0.52
C VAL A 93 1.60 -4.87 -1.16
N ILE A 94 1.78 -4.67 -2.45
CA ILE A 94 0.82 -3.98 -3.31
C ILE A 94 0.54 -4.88 -4.50
N LEU A 95 -0.70 -4.96 -4.92
CA LEU A 95 -1.09 -5.77 -6.06
C LEU A 95 -2.26 -5.13 -6.80
N ASP A 96 -2.32 -5.44 -8.10
CA ASP A 96 -3.39 -5.08 -9.01
C ASP A 96 -3.82 -6.31 -9.81
N ALA A 97 -5.07 -6.74 -9.64
CA ALA A 97 -5.64 -7.88 -10.33
C ALA A 97 -6.39 -7.42 -11.58
N MET A 98 -6.15 -8.08 -12.68
CA MET A 98 -6.76 -7.78 -13.98
C MET A 98 -8.28 -7.56 -13.89
N GLY A 99 -8.73 -6.36 -14.28
CA GLY A 99 -10.13 -5.98 -14.41
C GLY A 99 -10.74 -5.40 -13.12
N HIS A 100 -11.99 -5.03 -13.18
CA HIS A 100 -12.72 -4.31 -12.12
C HIS A 100 -14.04 -5.02 -11.73
N ASP A 101 -14.14 -6.32 -11.93
CA ASP A 101 -15.31 -7.14 -11.65
C ASP A 101 -15.19 -7.94 -10.33
N LEU A 102 -16.16 -8.80 -10.05
CA LEU A 102 -16.12 -9.67 -8.87
C LEU A 102 -14.92 -10.64 -8.95
N ALA A 103 -14.54 -11.06 -10.15
CA ALA A 103 -13.44 -12.00 -10.33
C ALA A 103 -12.09 -11.34 -10.04
N SER A 104 -11.90 -10.03 -10.36
CA SER A 104 -10.70 -9.29 -9.96
C SER A 104 -10.60 -9.18 -8.43
N GLY A 105 -11.69 -8.85 -7.76
CA GLY A 105 -11.75 -8.83 -6.29
C GLY A 105 -11.45 -10.20 -5.66
N LEU A 106 -11.91 -11.29 -6.28
CA LEU A 106 -11.58 -12.64 -5.84
C LEU A 106 -10.10 -12.96 -6.06
N THR A 107 -9.53 -12.58 -7.21
CA THR A 107 -8.10 -12.74 -7.53
C THR A 107 -7.24 -12.02 -6.50
N ALA A 108 -7.53 -10.76 -6.23
CA ALA A 108 -6.84 -9.99 -5.20
C ALA A 108 -6.95 -10.65 -3.80
N SER A 109 -8.15 -11.15 -3.45
CA SER A 109 -8.38 -11.81 -2.15
C SER A 109 -7.57 -13.10 -2.02
N VAL A 110 -7.51 -13.94 -3.08
CA VAL A 110 -6.72 -15.19 -3.08
C VAL A 110 -5.22 -14.88 -3.02
N ALA A 111 -4.74 -13.92 -3.79
CA ALA A 111 -3.33 -13.50 -3.77
C ALA A 111 -2.93 -12.97 -2.38
N MET A 112 -3.76 -12.13 -1.76
CA MET A 112 -3.55 -11.61 -0.41
C MET A 112 -3.56 -12.71 0.66
N ALA A 113 -4.50 -13.65 0.56
CA ALA A 113 -4.57 -14.78 1.48
C ALA A 113 -3.35 -15.69 1.35
N GLY A 114 -2.92 -15.98 0.11
CA GLY A 114 -1.71 -16.74 -0.20
C GLY A 114 -0.46 -16.09 0.38
N ALA A 115 -0.28 -14.79 0.16
CA ALA A 115 0.84 -14.01 0.70
C ALA A 115 0.88 -14.02 2.23
N ARG A 116 -0.28 -13.82 2.88
CA ARG A 116 -0.37 -13.88 4.35
C ARG A 116 -0.09 -15.26 4.91
N SER A 117 -0.60 -16.31 4.24
CA SER A 117 -0.34 -17.68 4.63
C SER A 117 1.15 -18.02 4.56
N ALA A 118 1.79 -17.73 3.42
CA ALA A 118 3.22 -17.96 3.22
C ALA A 118 4.06 -17.21 4.26
N ARG A 119 3.82 -15.92 4.44
CA ARG A 119 4.51 -15.09 5.43
C ARG A 119 4.38 -15.64 6.87
N ARG A 120 3.16 -16.03 7.27
CA ARG A 120 2.91 -16.58 8.62
C ARG A 120 3.57 -17.93 8.84
N ASN A 121 3.87 -18.66 7.77
CA ASN A 121 4.63 -19.91 7.80
C ASN A 121 6.14 -19.69 7.69
N GLY A 122 6.61 -18.46 7.66
CA GLY A 122 8.03 -18.13 7.66
C GLY A 122 8.70 -18.17 6.28
N ALA A 123 7.91 -18.19 5.20
CA ALA A 123 8.43 -18.16 3.84
C ALA A 123 9.24 -16.87 3.58
N ASP A 124 10.32 -17.00 2.83
CA ASP A 124 11.02 -15.85 2.28
C ASP A 124 10.26 -15.23 1.08
N LEU A 125 10.79 -14.17 0.45
CA LEU A 125 10.09 -13.48 -0.63
C LEU A 125 9.95 -14.36 -1.88
N ALA A 126 10.91 -15.21 -2.21
CA ALA A 126 10.84 -16.11 -3.35
C ALA A 126 9.78 -17.19 -3.13
N GLU A 127 9.84 -17.88 -1.99
CA GLU A 127 8.85 -18.87 -1.58
C GLU A 127 7.45 -18.26 -1.47
N LEU A 128 7.33 -17.00 -1.01
CA LEU A 128 6.06 -16.29 -0.91
C LEU A 128 5.44 -16.08 -2.29
N THR A 129 6.22 -15.61 -3.27
CA THR A 129 5.74 -15.42 -4.64
C THR A 129 5.30 -16.72 -5.28
N GLU A 130 6.06 -17.81 -5.10
CA GLU A 130 5.70 -19.15 -5.57
C GLU A 130 4.40 -19.66 -4.94
N ASN A 131 4.19 -19.41 -3.65
CA ASN A 131 2.94 -19.81 -2.97
C ASN A 131 1.72 -19.06 -3.51
N VAL A 132 1.87 -17.76 -3.78
CA VAL A 132 0.79 -16.95 -4.37
C VAL A 132 0.50 -17.41 -5.80
N GLU A 133 1.54 -17.61 -6.62
CA GLU A 133 1.44 -18.16 -7.98
C GLU A 133 0.66 -19.47 -7.99
N ARG A 134 1.09 -20.43 -7.17
CA ARG A 134 0.44 -21.74 -7.05
C ARG A 134 -1.03 -21.64 -6.60
N ALA A 135 -1.33 -20.71 -5.69
CA ALA A 135 -2.71 -20.48 -5.27
C ALA A 135 -3.59 -19.95 -6.41
N LEU A 136 -3.08 -18.99 -7.19
CA LEU A 136 -3.81 -18.43 -8.33
C LEU A 136 -4.03 -19.50 -9.41
N VAL A 137 -2.98 -20.18 -9.86
CA VAL A 137 -3.08 -21.25 -10.89
C VAL A 137 -4.03 -22.35 -10.45
N THR A 138 -4.02 -22.72 -9.16
CA THR A 138 -4.87 -23.80 -8.65
C THR A 138 -6.35 -23.42 -8.55
N TRP A 139 -6.64 -22.24 -8.06
CA TRP A 139 -8.00 -21.84 -7.68
C TRP A 139 -8.67 -20.89 -8.66
N LEU A 140 -7.89 -20.17 -9.45
CA LEU A 140 -8.35 -19.14 -10.39
C LEU A 140 -7.59 -19.23 -11.72
N PRO A 141 -7.69 -20.35 -12.44
CA PRO A 141 -7.04 -20.50 -13.73
C PRO A 141 -7.49 -19.38 -14.67
N GLU A 142 -6.59 -18.90 -15.53
CA GLU A 142 -6.79 -17.80 -16.48
C GLU A 142 -6.93 -16.41 -15.83
N ARG A 143 -6.64 -16.29 -14.53
CA ARG A 143 -6.59 -15.01 -13.82
C ARG A 143 -5.17 -14.70 -13.40
N PHE A 144 -4.79 -13.44 -13.56
CA PHE A 144 -3.47 -12.96 -13.20
C PHE A 144 -3.56 -11.63 -12.44
N CYS A 145 -2.51 -11.32 -11.74
CA CYS A 145 -2.32 -10.01 -11.11
C CYS A 145 -0.86 -9.58 -11.18
N THR A 146 -0.63 -8.28 -11.20
CA THR A 146 0.68 -7.70 -10.96
C THR A 146 0.88 -7.46 -9.47
N ALA A 147 2.11 -7.53 -8.97
CA ALA A 147 2.38 -7.31 -7.56
C ALA A 147 3.82 -6.93 -7.27
N ILE A 148 4.02 -6.22 -6.14
CA ILE A 148 5.30 -6.13 -5.45
C ILE A 148 5.14 -6.73 -4.06
N PHE A 149 6.03 -7.66 -3.73
CA PHE A 149 6.23 -8.16 -2.37
C PHE A 149 7.54 -7.63 -1.85
N ALA A 150 7.52 -7.00 -0.69
CA ALA A 150 8.69 -6.36 -0.14
C ALA A 150 8.85 -6.62 1.36
N THR A 151 10.11 -6.57 1.80
CA THR A 151 10.49 -6.55 3.21
C THR A 151 11.50 -5.44 3.46
N LEU A 152 11.36 -4.78 4.60
CA LEU A 152 12.34 -3.84 5.11
C LEU A 152 12.82 -4.32 6.48
N ASP A 153 14.09 -4.67 6.57
CA ASP A 153 14.75 -4.93 7.85
C ASP A 153 14.98 -3.60 8.57
N LEU A 154 14.26 -3.39 9.66
CA LEU A 154 14.27 -2.14 10.43
C LEU A 154 15.56 -1.95 11.25
N SER A 155 16.37 -3.00 11.41
CA SER A 155 17.67 -2.94 12.11
C SER A 155 18.80 -2.53 11.20
N THR A 156 18.78 -2.98 9.94
CA THR A 156 19.84 -2.80 8.97
C THR A 156 19.52 -1.82 7.84
N GLY A 157 18.23 -1.56 7.60
CA GLY A 157 17.76 -0.76 6.47
C GLY A 157 17.80 -1.51 5.14
N VAL A 158 17.99 -2.82 5.14
CA VAL A 158 17.93 -3.61 3.92
C VAL A 158 16.50 -3.72 3.45
N PHE A 159 16.22 -3.11 2.31
CA PHE A 159 14.97 -3.26 1.57
C PHE A 159 15.13 -4.34 0.51
N SER A 160 14.29 -5.36 0.57
CA SER A 160 14.26 -6.46 -0.39
C SER A 160 12.89 -6.51 -1.06
N TRP A 161 12.86 -6.79 -2.37
CA TRP A 161 11.59 -6.89 -3.09
C TRP A 161 11.64 -7.89 -4.24
N ALA A 162 10.49 -8.48 -4.54
CA ALA A 162 10.20 -9.21 -5.77
C ALA A 162 9.13 -8.44 -6.55
N ASN A 163 9.35 -8.25 -7.85
CA ASN A 163 8.42 -7.52 -8.72
C ASN A 163 7.81 -8.49 -9.74
N CYS A 164 6.50 -8.64 -9.71
CA CYS A 164 5.70 -9.50 -10.58
C CYS A 164 4.97 -8.62 -11.60
N ALA A 165 5.68 -8.08 -12.57
CA ALA A 165 5.18 -7.20 -13.65
C ALA A 165 4.46 -5.93 -13.17
N HIS A 166 4.73 -5.47 -11.97
CA HIS A 166 4.12 -4.26 -11.38
C HIS A 166 4.99 -3.02 -11.65
N PRO A 167 4.44 -1.79 -11.64
CA PRO A 167 5.25 -0.59 -11.71
C PRO A 167 6.41 -0.59 -10.71
N ALA A 168 7.60 -0.18 -11.17
CA ALA A 168 8.79 -0.20 -10.32
C ALA A 168 8.64 0.73 -9.11
N PRO A 169 9.11 0.32 -7.92
CA PRO A 169 9.12 1.21 -6.76
C PRO A 169 9.99 2.43 -6.99
N LEU A 170 9.63 3.55 -6.37
CA LEU A 170 10.44 4.77 -6.39
C LEU A 170 11.20 4.91 -5.07
N LEU A 171 12.45 5.35 -5.15
CA LEU A 171 13.27 5.71 -4.00
C LEU A 171 13.40 7.22 -3.91
N ILE A 172 12.95 7.78 -2.80
CA ILE A 172 13.15 9.19 -2.45
C ILE A 172 14.21 9.25 -1.35
N ARG A 173 15.31 9.94 -1.67
CA ARG A 173 16.45 10.14 -0.77
C ARG A 173 16.77 11.62 -0.68
N ARG A 174 16.88 12.14 0.54
CA ARG A 174 17.22 13.56 0.78
C ARG A 174 16.34 14.51 -0.05
N GLN A 175 15.03 14.22 -0.08
CA GLN A 175 14.02 15.01 -0.81
C GLN A 175 14.26 15.07 -2.32
N ARG A 176 14.79 14.01 -2.91
CA ARG A 176 14.98 13.86 -4.36
C ARG A 176 14.66 12.43 -4.78
N LEU A 177 14.07 12.31 -5.96
CA LEU A 177 13.92 11.02 -6.61
C LEU A 177 15.31 10.50 -6.99
N VAL A 178 15.62 9.27 -6.61
CA VAL A 178 16.80 8.54 -7.09
C VAL A 178 16.39 7.74 -8.31
N GLU A 179 16.63 8.30 -9.48
CA GLU A 179 16.20 7.73 -10.76
C GLU A 179 16.68 6.29 -10.92
N ALA A 180 15.81 5.42 -11.39
CA ALA A 180 16.06 4.00 -11.70
C ALA A 180 16.67 3.16 -10.55
N ALA A 181 16.71 3.68 -9.31
CA ALA A 181 17.39 2.98 -8.20
C ALA A 181 16.79 1.60 -7.91
N LEU A 182 15.47 1.47 -8.02
CA LEU A 182 14.72 0.24 -7.76
C LEU A 182 14.14 -0.39 -9.04
N GLU A 183 14.43 0.19 -10.19
CA GLU A 183 14.00 -0.36 -11.48
C GLU A 183 14.78 -1.64 -11.80
N ARG A 184 14.05 -2.66 -12.25
CA ARG A 184 14.61 -3.95 -12.66
C ARG A 184 13.89 -4.45 -13.90
N THR A 185 14.48 -5.42 -14.59
CA THR A 185 13.83 -6.08 -15.73
C THR A 185 12.47 -6.61 -15.30
N PRO A 186 11.39 -6.31 -16.02
CA PRO A 186 10.06 -6.82 -15.71
C PRO A 186 10.03 -8.34 -15.74
N GLU A 187 9.35 -8.94 -14.77
CA GLU A 187 9.02 -10.36 -14.71
C GLU A 187 7.55 -10.57 -15.08
N LEU A 188 7.12 -11.83 -15.23
CA LEU A 188 5.73 -12.13 -15.56
C LEU A 188 4.79 -11.79 -14.38
N PRO A 189 3.54 -11.41 -14.67
CA PRO A 189 2.49 -11.34 -13.67
C PRO A 189 2.31 -12.67 -12.94
N LEU A 190 1.72 -12.65 -11.78
CA LEU A 190 1.32 -13.86 -11.03
C LEU A 190 0.07 -14.49 -11.66
N GLY A 191 0.03 -15.82 -11.72
CA GLY A 191 -1.07 -16.59 -12.30
C GLY A 191 -0.83 -16.99 -13.76
N LEU A 192 0.33 -16.68 -14.35
CA LEU A 192 0.68 -17.01 -15.73
C LEU A 192 1.72 -18.13 -15.88
N ASP A 193 2.40 -18.57 -14.82
CA ASP A 193 3.44 -19.61 -14.93
C ASP A 193 2.90 -20.95 -15.45
N GLY A 194 1.61 -21.22 -15.26
CA GLY A 194 0.96 -22.38 -15.87
C GLY A 194 0.84 -22.34 -17.41
N VAL A 195 1.02 -21.15 -18.01
CA VAL A 195 0.93 -20.91 -19.45
C VAL A 195 2.32 -20.83 -20.07
N VAL A 196 3.30 -20.35 -19.32
CA VAL A 196 4.69 -20.21 -19.73
C VAL A 196 5.51 -21.24 -18.96
N ALA A 197 6.16 -22.17 -19.63
CA ALA A 197 6.91 -23.28 -19.04
C ALA A 197 8.23 -22.84 -18.34
N ASP A 198 8.28 -21.63 -17.80
CA ASP A 198 9.44 -21.11 -17.07
C ASP A 198 9.23 -21.32 -15.56
N THR A 199 9.98 -22.29 -15.00
CA THR A 199 9.97 -22.64 -13.58
C THR A 199 11.06 -21.92 -12.78
N THR A 200 11.65 -20.86 -13.33
CA THR A 200 12.72 -20.11 -12.65
C THR A 200 12.10 -19.33 -11.47
N PRO A 201 12.63 -19.48 -10.25
CA PRO A 201 12.18 -18.70 -9.11
C PRO A 201 12.31 -17.20 -9.39
N ARG A 202 11.34 -16.43 -8.96
CA ARG A 202 11.34 -14.97 -9.15
C ARG A 202 12.52 -14.32 -8.44
N ALA A 203 13.15 -13.35 -9.09
CA ALA A 203 14.30 -12.66 -8.55
C ALA A 203 13.94 -11.80 -7.33
N VAL A 204 14.69 -11.95 -6.26
CA VAL A 204 14.61 -11.07 -5.08
C VAL A 204 15.75 -10.05 -5.15
N HIS A 205 15.38 -8.80 -5.33
CA HIS A 205 16.31 -7.68 -5.38
C HIS A 205 16.53 -7.09 -3.98
N ARG A 206 17.68 -6.42 -3.78
CA ARG A 206 18.02 -5.81 -2.50
C ARG A 206 18.74 -4.49 -2.68
N VAL A 207 18.47 -3.56 -1.76
CA VAL A 207 19.18 -2.29 -1.62
C VAL A 207 19.27 -1.93 -0.14
N THR A 208 20.33 -1.26 0.26
CA THR A 208 20.43 -0.69 1.61
C THR A 208 19.95 0.75 1.57
N LEU A 209 18.92 1.05 2.36
CA LEU A 209 18.38 2.40 2.53
C LEU A 209 19.32 3.24 3.42
N GLU A 210 19.33 4.54 3.19
CA GLU A 210 19.88 5.52 4.13
C GLU A 210 18.78 5.97 5.12
N PRO A 211 19.16 6.39 6.35
CA PRO A 211 18.18 6.94 7.29
C PRO A 211 17.35 8.09 6.71
N GLY A 212 16.04 7.96 6.77
CA GLY A 212 15.10 8.93 6.19
C GLY A 212 14.75 8.69 4.72
N ASP A 213 15.28 7.62 4.11
CA ASP A 213 14.83 7.19 2.78
C ASP A 213 13.36 6.78 2.83
N GLN A 214 12.66 7.10 1.74
CA GLN A 214 11.27 6.72 1.51
C GLN A 214 11.19 5.85 0.25
N VAL A 215 10.49 4.72 0.36
CA VAL A 215 10.15 3.87 -0.78
C VAL A 215 8.67 4.02 -1.07
N LEU A 216 8.35 4.32 -2.32
CA LEU A 216 6.99 4.53 -2.80
C LEU A 216 6.60 3.37 -3.71
N LEU A 217 5.52 2.67 -3.37
CA LEU A 217 4.86 1.67 -4.18
C LEU A 217 3.53 2.25 -4.66
N TYR A 218 3.14 1.96 -5.90
CA TYR A 218 1.92 2.53 -6.48
C TYR A 218 1.39 1.66 -7.61
N THR A 219 0.09 1.69 -7.85
CA THR A 219 -0.54 1.08 -9.03
C THR A 219 -0.61 2.09 -10.17
N ASP A 220 -0.76 1.63 -11.39
CA ASP A 220 -0.78 2.45 -12.60
C ASP A 220 -1.95 3.46 -12.61
N GLY A 221 -3.08 3.13 -11.99
CA GLY A 221 -4.19 4.08 -11.82
C GLY A 221 -3.83 5.41 -11.18
N VAL A 222 -2.66 5.50 -10.49
CA VAL A 222 -2.11 6.75 -9.98
C VAL A 222 -1.49 7.59 -11.08
N THR A 223 -0.64 6.99 -11.90
CA THR A 223 0.15 7.69 -12.92
C THR A 223 -0.60 7.85 -14.24
N GLU A 224 -1.49 6.93 -14.54
CA GLU A 224 -2.35 6.92 -15.73
C GLU A 224 -3.68 7.65 -15.53
N ALA A 225 -3.89 8.30 -14.40
CA ALA A 225 -5.02 9.17 -14.16
C ALA A 225 -5.10 10.30 -15.21
N HIS A 226 -6.12 10.30 -16.05
CA HIS A 226 -6.28 11.26 -17.13
C HIS A 226 -7.19 12.43 -16.76
N ASP A 227 -6.82 13.63 -17.19
CA ASP A 227 -7.73 14.80 -17.13
C ASP A 227 -8.74 14.77 -18.29
N SER A 228 -9.61 15.78 -18.33
CA SER A 228 -10.62 15.91 -19.40
C SER A 228 -10.05 16.18 -20.80
N GLU A 229 -8.75 16.50 -20.91
CA GLU A 229 -8.04 16.70 -22.16
C GLU A 229 -7.19 15.47 -22.55
N GLY A 230 -7.28 14.38 -21.76
CA GLY A 230 -6.53 13.15 -21.98
C GLY A 230 -5.07 13.21 -21.53
N ARG A 231 -4.68 14.19 -20.72
CA ARG A 231 -3.31 14.29 -20.19
C ARG A 231 -3.20 13.47 -18.91
N MET A 232 -2.20 12.60 -18.85
CA MET A 232 -1.89 11.80 -17.66
C MET A 232 -1.45 12.66 -16.49
N PHE A 233 -1.74 12.24 -15.27
CA PHE A 233 -1.15 12.81 -14.06
C PHE A 233 0.38 12.70 -14.10
N GLY A 234 0.87 11.51 -14.44
CA GLY A 234 2.27 11.23 -14.75
C GLY A 234 3.16 11.02 -13.53
N LEU A 235 4.21 10.24 -13.75
CA LEU A 235 5.15 9.85 -12.69
C LEU A 235 5.92 11.05 -12.11
N GLU A 236 6.30 12.01 -12.94
CA GLU A 236 7.06 13.20 -12.49
C GLU A 236 6.24 14.04 -11.50
N ARG A 237 4.99 14.33 -11.85
CA ARG A 237 4.08 15.10 -10.97
C ARG A 237 3.79 14.35 -9.65
N PHE A 238 3.62 13.04 -9.74
CA PHE A 238 3.45 12.17 -8.58
C PHE A 238 4.67 12.23 -7.65
N ALA A 239 5.88 12.02 -8.18
CA ALA A 239 7.11 12.09 -7.40
C ALA A 239 7.34 13.48 -6.80
N ASP A 240 7.16 14.54 -7.58
CA ASP A 240 7.30 15.93 -7.14
C ASP A 240 6.37 16.28 -5.99
N PHE A 241 5.14 15.76 -5.99
CA PHE A 241 4.20 15.98 -4.90
C PHE A 241 4.74 15.40 -3.58
N VAL A 242 5.18 14.14 -3.59
CA VAL A 242 5.71 13.47 -2.41
C VAL A 242 7.00 14.15 -1.91
N ILE A 243 7.88 14.55 -2.81
CA ILE A 243 9.11 15.28 -2.49
C ILE A 243 8.80 16.62 -1.78
N ARG A 244 7.82 17.39 -2.29
CA ARG A 244 7.42 18.66 -1.66
C ARG A 244 6.84 18.45 -0.27
N ALA A 245 6.00 17.42 -0.09
CA ALA A 245 5.43 17.08 1.20
C ALA A 245 6.52 16.66 2.21
N ALA A 246 7.46 15.82 1.78
CA ALA A 246 8.61 15.43 2.59
C ALA A 246 9.49 16.63 2.98
N SER A 247 9.64 17.63 2.09
CA SER A 247 10.38 18.87 2.35
C SER A 247 9.67 19.78 3.36
N ALA A 248 8.35 19.70 3.45
CA ALA A 248 7.53 20.43 4.41
C ALA A 248 7.40 19.70 5.76
N ASP A 249 8.08 18.57 5.96
CA ASP A 249 7.97 17.70 7.15
C ASP A 249 6.53 17.23 7.41
N GLU A 250 5.76 17.04 6.33
CA GLU A 250 4.37 16.63 6.39
C GLU A 250 4.28 15.13 6.75
N PRO A 251 3.37 14.73 7.65
CA PRO A 251 3.15 13.33 7.97
C PRO A 251 2.74 12.49 6.76
N ALA A 252 3.32 11.28 6.60
CA ALA A 252 3.02 10.38 5.50
C ALA A 252 1.50 10.15 5.27
N PRO A 253 0.65 9.96 6.30
CA PRO A 253 -0.79 9.84 6.10
C PRO A 253 -1.44 11.09 5.48
N GLU A 254 -0.98 12.28 5.87
CA GLU A 254 -1.49 13.54 5.33
C GLU A 254 -0.98 13.77 3.91
N THR A 255 0.28 13.45 3.64
CA THR A 255 0.86 13.46 2.29
C THR A 255 0.03 12.63 1.33
N LEU A 256 -0.26 11.37 1.69
CA LEU A 256 -1.05 10.49 0.82
C LEU A 256 -2.50 10.98 0.66
N ARG A 257 -3.11 11.51 1.72
CA ARG A 257 -4.46 12.07 1.64
C ARG A 257 -4.54 13.24 0.66
N ARG A 258 -3.56 14.15 0.71
CA ARG A 258 -3.49 15.32 -0.18
C ARG A 258 -3.17 14.91 -1.61
N LEU A 259 -2.30 13.93 -1.79
CA LEU A 259 -1.95 13.41 -3.11
C LEU A 259 -3.18 12.81 -3.81
N ILE A 260 -3.96 12.00 -3.10
CA ILE A 260 -5.22 11.46 -3.63
C ILE A 260 -6.19 12.60 -3.99
N HIS A 261 -6.26 13.63 -3.18
CA HIS A 261 -7.09 14.80 -3.48
C HIS A 261 -6.64 15.51 -4.77
N ASP A 262 -5.33 15.70 -4.96
CA ASP A 262 -4.76 16.29 -6.19
C ASP A 262 -5.06 15.43 -7.44
N ILE A 263 -4.96 14.10 -7.32
CA ILE A 263 -5.28 13.18 -8.42
C ILE A 263 -6.79 13.29 -8.74
N HIS A 264 -7.64 13.29 -7.71
CA HIS A 264 -9.09 13.43 -7.86
C HIS A 264 -9.49 14.76 -8.51
N GLU A 265 -8.84 15.87 -8.15
CA GLU A 265 -9.05 17.17 -8.80
C GLU A 265 -8.58 17.15 -10.26
N HIS A 266 -7.46 16.48 -10.56
CA HIS A 266 -6.95 16.33 -11.92
C HIS A 266 -7.96 15.60 -12.81
N GLN A 267 -8.60 14.54 -12.32
CA GLN A 267 -9.64 13.77 -13.02
C GLN A 267 -11.05 14.39 -12.96
N ARG A 268 -11.20 15.59 -12.36
CA ARG A 268 -12.50 16.27 -12.15
C ARG A 268 -13.55 15.43 -11.41
N GLY A 269 -13.09 14.61 -10.46
CA GLY A 269 -13.97 13.99 -9.48
C GLY A 269 -14.38 12.54 -9.72
N THR A 270 -13.88 11.87 -10.74
CA THR A 270 -14.12 10.42 -10.97
C THR A 270 -12.85 9.72 -11.35
N PHE A 271 -12.40 8.77 -10.52
CA PHE A 271 -11.33 7.86 -10.89
C PHE A 271 -11.80 6.95 -12.03
N THR A 272 -10.94 6.73 -13.01
CA THR A 272 -11.16 5.79 -14.12
C THR A 272 -10.69 4.38 -13.77
N ASP A 273 -9.74 4.27 -12.86
CA ASP A 273 -9.21 3.02 -12.32
C ASP A 273 -8.93 3.17 -10.82
N ASP A 274 -8.74 2.05 -10.12
CA ASP A 274 -8.33 2.06 -8.71
C ASP A 274 -6.94 2.68 -8.57
N ALA A 275 -6.73 3.46 -7.53
CA ALA A 275 -5.46 4.11 -7.27
C ALA A 275 -4.94 3.71 -5.87
N THR A 276 -3.89 2.93 -5.85
CA THR A 276 -3.26 2.49 -4.60
C THR A 276 -1.86 3.05 -4.48
N ILE A 277 -1.55 3.60 -3.33
CA ILE A 277 -0.24 4.17 -3.00
C ILE A 277 0.17 3.67 -1.63
N MET A 278 1.42 3.24 -1.50
CA MET A 278 2.02 2.87 -0.23
C MET A 278 3.38 3.55 -0.09
N LEU A 279 3.58 4.21 1.04
CA LEU A 279 4.83 4.88 1.41
C LEU A 279 5.47 4.15 2.59
N LEU A 280 6.70 3.70 2.41
CA LEU A 280 7.54 3.10 3.45
C LEU A 280 8.65 4.09 3.81
N GLU A 281 8.86 4.35 5.09
CA GLU A 281 9.93 5.21 5.58
C GLU A 281 10.79 4.46 6.60
N TRP A 282 12.12 4.56 6.49
CA TRP A 282 13.06 3.98 7.43
C TRP A 282 13.75 5.04 8.27
N THR A 283 13.63 4.93 9.62
CA THR A 283 14.14 5.92 10.59
C THR A 283 14.86 5.23 11.76
N PRO A 284 16.07 4.66 11.57
CA PRO A 284 16.73 3.80 12.57
C PRO A 284 17.05 4.50 13.90
N GLY A 285 17.16 5.81 13.92
CA GLY A 285 17.49 6.61 15.10
C GLY A 285 16.32 6.94 16.03
N GLY A 286 15.10 6.55 15.70
CA GLY A 286 13.93 6.83 16.53
C GLY A 286 13.59 8.33 16.63
N ALA A 287 14.02 9.15 15.69
CA ALA A 287 13.53 10.52 15.55
C ALA A 287 12.03 10.43 15.22
N VAL A 288 11.20 10.55 16.25
CA VAL A 288 9.74 10.62 16.12
C VAL A 288 9.42 11.94 15.42
N ARG A 289 9.35 11.92 14.09
CA ARG A 289 8.54 12.90 13.39
C ARG A 289 7.12 12.62 13.88
N GLY A 290 6.45 13.57 14.49
CA GLY A 290 5.21 13.48 15.27
C GLY A 290 4.03 12.61 14.75
N HIS A 291 4.23 11.30 14.65
CA HIS A 291 3.38 10.35 13.92
C HIS A 291 2.88 9.20 14.81
N LEU A 292 2.27 9.53 15.93
CA LEU A 292 1.39 8.59 16.64
C LEU A 292 0.10 9.28 17.00
#